data_d3ac80cade0affba2bd1dada43543f6a
#
_entry.id   d3ac80cade0affba2bd1dada43543f6a
#
_cell.length_a   1.000
_cell.length_b   1.000
_cell.length_c   1.000
_cell.angle_alpha   90.00
_cell.angle_beta   90.00
_cell.angle_gamma   90.00
#
_symmetry.space_group_name_H-M   'P 1'
#
loop_
_entity.id
_entity.type
_entity.pdbx_description
1 polymer ?
#
loop_
_entity_poly.entity_id
_entity_poly.type
_entity_poly.pdbx_seq_one_letter_code
_entity_poly.pdbx_strand_id
1 'polypeptide(L)'
;GAYCASPYYTHSYVFISWTGKMTETFVLAHELGHAGHFTLAQQHQNLLDSEASMYFVEAPSTMNEMLMANYLFSNSEDPKFKRWVIGSILSRTYYHNMVTHLLEAAYQREVYRKVDNGESLTAPVLNKIMRDVYEQFFGDAVELTDGTELTWMRQPHYYMGLYSYLSLIHI
;
A
#
# COMPACT_ATOMS: atom_id res chain seq x y z
N GLY A 1 7.10 -5.73 -8.47
CA GLY A 1 6.47 -4.46 -8.20
C GLY A 1 5.78 -3.89 -9.42
N ALA A 2 4.98 -2.87 -9.20
CA ALA A 2 4.31 -2.12 -10.26
C ALA A 2 4.31 -0.63 -9.92
N TYR A 3 4.07 0.21 -10.90
CA TYR A 3 3.79 1.62 -10.74
C TYR A 3 3.09 2.19 -11.97
N CYS A 4 2.36 3.28 -11.78
CA CYS A 4 1.75 4.09 -12.83
C CYS A 4 2.47 5.44 -12.95
N ALA A 5 2.77 5.86 -14.18
CA ALA A 5 3.29 7.18 -14.48
C ALA A 5 2.38 7.86 -15.50
N SER A 6 1.98 9.10 -15.23
CA SER A 6 1.05 9.84 -16.08
C SER A 6 1.56 11.27 -16.33
N PRO A 7 2.51 11.45 -17.27
CA PRO A 7 2.98 12.77 -17.64
C PRO A 7 1.82 13.61 -18.21
N TYR A 8 1.81 14.90 -17.89
CA TYR A 8 0.72 15.80 -18.29
C TYR A 8 0.54 15.87 -19.81
N TYR A 9 -0.71 15.82 -20.28
CA TYR A 9 -1.09 15.79 -21.69
C TYR A 9 -0.62 14.57 -22.50
N THR A 10 -0.22 13.49 -21.83
CA THR A 10 0.06 12.21 -22.50
C THR A 10 -0.80 11.09 -21.93
N HIS A 11 -0.70 9.89 -22.52
CA HIS A 11 -1.33 8.71 -21.94
C HIS A 11 -0.57 8.24 -20.68
N SER A 12 -1.27 7.56 -19.81
CA SER A 12 -0.68 6.92 -18.64
C SER A 12 0.13 5.68 -19.05
N TYR A 13 1.24 5.44 -18.36
CA TYR A 13 2.11 4.27 -18.51
C TYR A 13 1.99 3.43 -17.25
N VAL A 14 1.68 2.16 -17.41
CA VAL A 14 1.65 1.19 -16.32
C VAL A 14 2.77 0.18 -16.49
N PHE A 15 3.62 0.06 -15.49
CA PHE A 15 4.70 -0.92 -15.43
C PHE A 15 4.39 -1.96 -14.37
N ILE A 16 4.53 -3.24 -14.73
CA ILE A 16 4.27 -4.35 -13.82
C ILE A 16 5.26 -5.49 -14.07
N SER A 17 5.82 -6.03 -12.98
CA SER A 17 6.56 -7.30 -13.03
C SER A 17 5.56 -8.46 -13.07
N TRP A 18 5.28 -8.96 -14.28
CA TRP A 18 4.30 -10.01 -14.48
C TRP A 18 4.93 -11.40 -14.37
N THR A 19 4.45 -12.22 -13.43
CA THR A 19 4.92 -13.61 -13.23
C THR A 19 3.84 -14.66 -13.51
N GLY A 20 2.66 -14.23 -13.97
CA GLY A 20 1.55 -15.11 -14.32
C GLY A 20 0.69 -15.53 -13.13
N LYS A 21 0.82 -14.89 -12.00
CA LYS A 21 0.00 -15.18 -10.82
C LYS A 21 -1.29 -14.37 -10.85
N MET A 22 -2.40 -15.00 -10.49
CA MET A 22 -3.70 -14.33 -10.42
C MET A 22 -3.72 -13.12 -9.48
N THR A 23 -2.87 -13.10 -8.46
CA THR A 23 -2.71 -11.93 -7.57
C THR A 23 -2.22 -10.68 -8.29
N GLU A 24 -1.52 -10.81 -9.40
CA GLU A 24 -1.03 -9.69 -10.21
C GLU A 24 -2.16 -9.00 -10.98
N THR A 25 -3.28 -9.68 -11.17
CA THR A 25 -4.48 -9.07 -11.75
C THR A 25 -5.00 -7.94 -10.85
N PHE A 26 -4.96 -8.10 -9.54
CA PHE A 26 -5.32 -7.04 -8.60
C PHE A 26 -4.32 -5.90 -8.61
N VAL A 27 -3.02 -6.20 -8.73
CA VAL A 27 -1.99 -5.17 -8.88
C VAL A 27 -2.21 -4.38 -10.17
N LEU A 28 -2.51 -5.05 -11.28
CA LEU A 28 -2.84 -4.39 -12.53
C LEU A 28 -4.10 -3.52 -12.40
N ALA A 29 -5.15 -4.02 -11.75
CA ALA A 29 -6.36 -3.26 -11.48
C ALA A 29 -6.06 -2.00 -10.65
N HIS A 30 -5.19 -2.11 -9.63
CA HIS A 30 -4.72 -0.99 -8.83
C HIS A 30 -4.06 0.09 -9.69
N GLU A 31 -3.05 -0.28 -10.49
CA GLU A 31 -2.33 0.68 -11.35
C GLU A 31 -3.24 1.29 -12.43
N LEU A 32 -4.21 0.53 -12.94
CA LEU A 32 -5.20 1.07 -13.86
C LEU A 32 -6.17 2.05 -13.17
N GLY A 33 -6.41 1.90 -11.88
CA GLY A 33 -7.14 2.87 -11.08
C GLY A 33 -6.44 4.23 -11.03
N HIS A 34 -5.11 4.22 -10.81
CA HIS A 34 -4.29 5.42 -10.91
C HIS A 34 -4.33 6.02 -12.33
N ALA A 35 -4.14 5.18 -13.35
CA ALA A 35 -4.14 5.62 -14.74
C ALA A 35 -5.45 6.31 -15.13
N GLY A 36 -6.59 5.75 -14.74
CA GLY A 36 -7.90 6.35 -14.95
C GLY A 36 -8.07 7.69 -14.24
N HIS A 37 -7.69 7.74 -12.96
CA HIS A 37 -7.74 8.95 -12.16
C HIS A 37 -6.90 10.08 -12.76
N PHE A 38 -5.63 9.81 -13.04
CA PHE A 38 -4.72 10.82 -13.62
C PHE A 38 -5.18 11.29 -15.01
N THR A 39 -5.70 10.38 -15.83
CA THR A 39 -6.28 10.76 -17.14
C THR A 39 -7.44 11.72 -16.97
N LEU A 40 -8.36 11.44 -16.05
CA LEU A 40 -9.50 12.32 -15.78
C LEU A 40 -9.06 13.66 -15.16
N ALA A 41 -8.11 13.63 -14.24
CA ALA A 41 -7.57 14.84 -13.63
C ALA A 41 -6.95 15.77 -14.70
N GLN A 42 -6.15 15.24 -15.61
CA GLN A 42 -5.52 16.02 -16.68
C GLN A 42 -6.52 16.59 -17.70
N GLN A 43 -7.69 15.99 -17.85
CA GLN A 43 -8.75 16.50 -18.71
C GLN A 43 -9.50 17.70 -18.09
N HIS A 44 -9.50 17.81 -16.76
CA HIS A 44 -10.30 18.77 -16.02
C HIS A 44 -9.50 19.80 -15.23
N GLN A 45 -8.19 19.58 -15.07
CA GLN A 45 -7.30 20.44 -14.30
C GLN A 45 -6.15 20.96 -15.16
N ASN A 46 -5.55 22.07 -14.74
CA ASN A 46 -4.34 22.57 -15.37
C ASN A 46 -3.10 21.81 -14.83
N LEU A 47 -1.94 22.05 -15.44
CA LEU A 47 -0.69 21.36 -15.09
C LEU A 47 -0.35 21.43 -13.57
N LEU A 48 -0.61 22.56 -12.93
CA LEU A 48 -0.24 22.77 -11.53
C LEU A 48 -1.21 22.09 -10.55
N ASP A 49 -2.43 21.80 -10.99
CA ASP A 49 -3.50 21.23 -10.17
C ASP A 49 -3.87 19.78 -10.57
N SER A 50 -3.16 19.20 -11.55
CA SER A 50 -3.49 17.87 -12.09
C SER A 50 -3.02 16.71 -11.19
N GLU A 51 -2.08 16.97 -10.28
CA GLU A 51 -1.62 15.95 -9.34
C GLU A 51 -2.58 15.85 -8.14
N ALA A 52 -3.07 14.64 -7.90
CA ALA A 52 -3.89 14.38 -6.72
C ALA A 52 -3.05 14.53 -5.44
N SER A 53 -3.70 15.07 -4.40
CA SER A 53 -3.09 15.03 -3.06
C SER A 53 -2.74 13.60 -2.69
N MET A 54 -1.59 13.40 -2.03
CA MET A 54 -1.20 12.12 -1.45
C MET A 54 -2.30 11.53 -0.55
N TYR A 55 -3.11 12.36 0.09
CA TYR A 55 -4.25 11.93 0.92
C TYR A 55 -5.38 11.26 0.11
N PHE A 56 -5.38 11.39 -1.20
CA PHE A 56 -6.46 10.87 -2.04
C PHE A 56 -5.98 9.93 -3.16
N VAL A 57 -4.69 9.90 -3.44
CA VAL A 57 -4.14 9.20 -4.60
C VAL A 57 -4.45 7.71 -4.64
N GLU A 58 -4.53 7.05 -3.47
CA GLU A 58 -4.80 5.61 -3.37
C GLU A 58 -6.29 5.24 -3.36
N ALA A 59 -7.19 6.21 -3.24
CA ALA A 59 -8.63 5.91 -3.25
C ALA A 59 -9.12 5.30 -4.58
N PRO A 60 -8.77 5.85 -5.76
CA PRO A 60 -9.16 5.27 -7.04
C PRO A 60 -8.53 3.90 -7.31
N SER A 61 -7.28 3.69 -6.92
CA SER A 61 -6.57 2.42 -7.09
C SER A 61 -7.19 1.31 -6.23
N THR A 62 -7.43 1.58 -4.95
CA THR A 62 -8.09 0.63 -4.02
C THR A 62 -9.53 0.35 -4.46
N MET A 63 -10.28 1.37 -4.89
CA MET A 63 -11.64 1.19 -5.43
C MET A 63 -11.64 0.27 -6.65
N ASN A 64 -10.66 0.39 -7.53
CA ASN A 64 -10.57 -0.45 -8.72
C ASN A 64 -10.24 -1.92 -8.38
N GLU A 65 -9.42 -2.17 -7.35
CA GLU A 65 -9.24 -3.52 -6.80
C GLU A 65 -10.58 -4.11 -6.31
N MET A 66 -11.38 -3.32 -5.59
CA MET A 66 -12.69 -3.76 -5.08
C MET A 66 -13.69 -4.02 -6.22
N LEU A 67 -13.69 -3.21 -7.26
CA LEU A 67 -14.51 -3.44 -8.46
C LEU A 67 -14.11 -4.72 -9.18
N MET A 68 -12.80 -4.97 -9.34
CA MET A 68 -12.28 -6.21 -9.91
C MET A 68 -12.70 -7.42 -9.09
N ALA A 69 -12.58 -7.34 -7.78
CA ALA A 69 -12.99 -8.42 -6.89
C ALA A 69 -14.49 -8.72 -6.98
N ASN A 70 -15.32 -7.67 -6.99
CA ASN A 70 -16.77 -7.82 -7.15
C ASN A 70 -17.11 -8.47 -8.50
N TYR A 71 -16.44 -8.05 -9.57
CA TYR A 71 -16.62 -8.66 -10.89
C TYR A 71 -16.26 -10.14 -10.89
N LEU A 72 -15.10 -10.51 -10.36
CA LEU A 72 -14.65 -11.91 -10.28
C LEU A 72 -15.59 -12.76 -9.43
N PHE A 73 -16.04 -12.24 -8.30
CA PHE A 73 -16.98 -12.94 -7.42
C PHE A 73 -18.34 -13.15 -8.06
N SER A 74 -18.87 -12.14 -8.75
CA SER A 74 -20.20 -12.17 -9.34
C SER A 74 -20.27 -13.02 -10.63
N ASN A 75 -19.15 -13.14 -11.35
CA ASN A 75 -19.09 -13.86 -12.63
C ASN A 75 -18.54 -15.29 -12.51
N SER A 76 -18.42 -15.84 -11.33
CA SER A 76 -18.02 -17.23 -11.12
C SER A 76 -19.12 -18.00 -10.40
N GLU A 77 -19.33 -19.25 -10.81
CA GLU A 77 -20.19 -20.18 -10.08
C GLU A 77 -19.39 -21.14 -9.17
N ASP A 78 -18.06 -21.14 -9.26
CA ASP A 78 -17.20 -21.99 -8.44
C ASP A 78 -17.07 -21.45 -7.00
N PRO A 79 -17.57 -22.17 -5.98
CA PRO A 79 -17.48 -21.73 -4.59
C PRO A 79 -16.04 -21.62 -4.07
N LYS A 80 -15.10 -22.39 -4.64
CA LYS A 80 -13.68 -22.32 -4.26
C LYS A 80 -13.06 -21.04 -4.78
N PHE A 81 -13.36 -20.68 -6.01
CA PHE A 81 -12.89 -19.44 -6.60
C PHE A 81 -13.50 -18.21 -5.89
N LYS A 82 -14.81 -18.20 -5.60
CA LYS A 82 -15.45 -17.14 -4.80
C LYS A 82 -14.79 -16.97 -3.44
N ARG A 83 -14.48 -18.06 -2.76
CA ARG A 83 -13.77 -18.04 -1.47
C ARG A 83 -12.35 -17.47 -1.61
N TRP A 84 -11.65 -17.84 -2.69
CA TRP A 84 -10.34 -17.31 -3.00
C TRP A 84 -10.38 -15.80 -3.24
N VAL A 85 -11.37 -15.28 -3.97
CA VAL A 85 -11.53 -13.83 -4.21
C VAL A 85 -11.70 -13.09 -2.89
N ILE A 86 -12.60 -13.55 -2.00
CA ILE A 86 -12.79 -12.95 -0.68
C ILE A 86 -11.49 -12.99 0.14
N GLY A 87 -10.83 -14.16 0.18
CA GLY A 87 -9.55 -14.33 0.87
C GLY A 87 -8.47 -13.38 0.34
N SER A 88 -8.45 -13.15 -0.97
CA SER A 88 -7.49 -12.23 -1.61
C SER A 88 -7.73 -10.78 -1.19
N ILE A 89 -8.98 -10.32 -1.13
CA ILE A 89 -9.29 -8.98 -0.63
C ILE A 89 -8.89 -8.83 0.84
N LEU A 90 -9.27 -9.80 1.67
CA LEU A 90 -8.97 -9.75 3.10
C LEU A 90 -7.47 -9.75 3.38
N SER A 91 -6.70 -10.60 2.70
CA SER A 91 -5.27 -10.77 2.95
C SER A 91 -4.39 -9.72 2.28
N ARG A 92 -4.85 -9.11 1.22
CA ARG A 92 -4.08 -8.11 0.45
C ARG A 92 -4.59 -6.69 0.70
N THR A 93 -5.77 -6.36 0.18
CA THR A 93 -6.27 -4.99 0.23
C THR A 93 -6.57 -4.57 1.67
N TYR A 94 -7.41 -5.36 2.36
CA TYR A 94 -7.81 -5.02 3.73
C TYR A 94 -6.63 -5.10 4.71
N TYR A 95 -5.92 -6.24 4.72
CA TYR A 95 -4.79 -6.42 5.65
C TYR A 95 -3.66 -5.41 5.38
N HIS A 96 -3.35 -5.15 4.11
CA HIS A 96 -2.33 -4.17 3.75
C HIS A 96 -2.70 -2.77 4.27
N ASN A 97 -3.90 -2.31 3.99
CA ASN A 97 -4.33 -0.97 4.37
C ASN A 97 -4.59 -0.83 5.87
N MET A 98 -5.25 -1.82 6.51
CA MET A 98 -5.66 -1.71 7.93
C MET A 98 -4.62 -2.20 8.92
N VAL A 99 -3.66 -3.02 8.50
CA VAL A 99 -2.65 -3.58 9.40
C VAL A 99 -1.25 -3.12 9.01
N THR A 100 -0.81 -3.40 7.78
CA THR A 100 0.57 -3.10 7.38
C THR A 100 0.86 -1.61 7.49
N HIS A 101 0.02 -0.75 6.96
CA HIS A 101 0.23 0.70 7.04
C HIS A 101 0.13 1.25 8.46
N LEU A 102 -0.70 0.66 9.33
CA LEU A 102 -0.72 1.04 10.76
C LEU A 102 0.59 0.71 11.46
N LEU A 103 1.17 -0.46 11.17
CA LEU A 103 2.47 -0.84 11.72
C LEU A 103 3.59 0.08 11.21
N GLU A 104 3.57 0.41 9.92
CA GLU A 104 4.50 1.35 9.31
C GLU A 104 4.38 2.75 9.92
N ALA A 105 3.15 3.24 10.08
CA ALA A 105 2.88 4.52 10.72
C ALA A 105 3.35 4.55 12.19
N ALA A 106 3.10 3.47 12.94
CA ALA A 106 3.57 3.35 14.32
C ALA A 106 5.11 3.38 14.40
N TYR A 107 5.79 2.65 13.51
CA TYR A 107 7.24 2.68 13.40
C TYR A 107 7.76 4.09 13.09
N GLN A 108 7.24 4.75 12.05
CA GLN A 108 7.65 6.11 11.67
C GLN A 108 7.43 7.10 12.81
N ARG A 109 6.31 7.01 13.53
CA ARG A 109 6.05 7.87 14.69
C ARG A 109 7.14 7.75 15.76
N GLU A 110 7.55 6.54 16.09
CA GLU A 110 8.60 6.33 17.10
C GLU A 110 9.98 6.81 16.59
N VAL A 111 10.28 6.61 15.32
CA VAL A 111 11.49 7.15 14.68
C VAL A 111 11.51 8.69 14.76
N TYR A 112 10.42 9.35 14.37
CA TYR A 112 10.32 10.82 14.43
C TYR A 112 10.44 11.36 15.85
N ARG A 113 9.79 10.72 16.82
CA ARG A 113 9.91 11.11 18.24
C ARG A 113 11.36 11.06 18.75
N LYS A 114 12.12 10.04 18.35
CA LYS A 114 13.53 9.97 18.72
C LYS A 114 14.36 11.08 18.10
N VAL A 115 14.13 11.39 16.83
CA VAL A 115 14.82 12.51 16.14
C VAL A 115 14.46 13.85 16.80
N ASP A 116 13.19 14.07 17.09
CA ASP A 116 12.72 15.31 17.75
C ASP A 116 13.32 15.46 19.16
N ASN A 117 13.59 14.36 19.84
CA ASN A 117 14.28 14.34 21.14
C ASN A 117 15.81 14.49 21.03
N GLY A 118 16.36 14.62 19.83
CA GLY A 118 17.80 14.72 19.58
C GLY A 118 18.57 13.39 19.71
N GLU A 119 17.87 12.26 19.70
CA GLU A 119 18.49 10.93 19.78
C GLU A 119 19.07 10.51 18.41
N SER A 120 20.23 9.86 18.43
CA SER A 120 20.84 9.32 17.22
C SER A 120 20.16 8.03 16.78
N LEU A 121 19.85 7.93 15.49
CA LEU A 121 19.32 6.72 14.87
C LEU A 121 20.47 5.83 14.37
N THR A 122 20.53 4.61 14.87
CA THR A 122 21.44 3.56 14.39
C THR A 122 20.62 2.34 13.96
N ALA A 123 21.21 1.45 13.17
CA ALA A 123 20.50 0.23 12.75
C ALA A 123 19.96 -0.59 13.94
N PRO A 124 20.69 -0.82 15.03
CA PRO A 124 20.14 -1.49 16.22
C PRO A 124 18.93 -0.76 16.82
N VAL A 125 18.95 0.57 16.86
CA VAL A 125 17.80 1.37 17.36
C VAL A 125 16.59 1.20 16.46
N LEU A 126 16.76 1.27 15.15
CA LEU A 126 15.70 1.09 14.17
C LEU A 126 15.12 -0.34 14.22
N ASN A 127 15.97 -1.34 14.31
CA ASN A 127 15.56 -2.74 14.47
C ASN A 127 14.73 -2.92 15.75
N LYS A 128 15.19 -2.33 16.86
CA LYS A 128 14.44 -2.41 18.12
C LYS A 128 13.06 -1.78 18.00
N ILE A 129 12.96 -0.59 17.44
CA ILE A 129 11.66 0.09 17.23
C ILE A 129 10.72 -0.81 16.41
N MET A 130 11.21 -1.38 15.30
CA MET A 130 10.39 -2.24 14.45
C MET A 130 9.92 -3.48 15.20
N ARG A 131 10.81 -4.12 15.96
CA ARG A 131 10.46 -5.29 16.75
C ARG A 131 9.45 -4.97 17.83
N ASP A 132 9.65 -3.88 18.59
CA ASP A 132 8.71 -3.42 19.63
C ASP A 132 7.30 -3.16 19.04
N VAL A 133 7.22 -2.56 17.87
CA VAL A 133 5.93 -2.31 17.16
C VAL A 133 5.25 -3.62 16.79
N TYR A 134 5.99 -4.59 16.26
CA TYR A 134 5.43 -5.90 15.91
C TYR A 134 4.98 -6.68 17.15
N GLU A 135 5.78 -6.71 18.20
CA GLU A 135 5.46 -7.37 19.47
C GLU A 135 4.20 -6.76 20.11
N GLN A 136 4.11 -5.43 20.11
CA GLN A 136 2.93 -4.73 20.63
C GLN A 136 1.65 -5.07 19.84
N PHE A 137 1.75 -5.19 18.51
CA PHE A 137 0.60 -5.41 17.65
C PHE A 137 0.17 -6.89 17.62
N PHE A 138 1.11 -7.79 17.43
CA PHE A 138 0.81 -9.21 17.26
C PHE A 138 0.68 -9.98 18.58
N GLY A 139 1.29 -9.49 19.66
CA GLY A 139 1.33 -10.21 20.93
C GLY A 139 1.83 -11.65 20.74
N ASP A 140 1.10 -12.59 21.32
CA ASP A 140 1.41 -14.03 21.22
C ASP A 140 0.80 -14.72 19.99
N ALA A 141 0.10 -13.98 19.13
CA ALA A 141 -0.59 -14.54 17.97
C ALA A 141 0.37 -14.91 16.81
N VAL A 142 1.56 -14.30 16.78
CA VAL A 142 2.56 -14.50 15.71
C VAL A 142 3.93 -14.67 16.33
N GLU A 143 4.63 -15.72 15.94
CA GLU A 143 6.06 -15.89 16.27
C GLU A 143 6.91 -15.00 15.38
N LEU A 144 7.64 -14.06 15.98
CA LEU A 144 8.54 -13.17 15.28
C LEU A 144 9.93 -13.84 15.16
N THR A 145 10.24 -14.30 13.95
CA THR A 145 11.55 -14.88 13.64
C THR A 145 12.63 -13.81 13.50
N ASP A 146 13.89 -14.22 13.58
CA ASP A 146 15.04 -13.34 13.37
C ASP A 146 15.00 -12.73 11.96
N GLY A 147 15.24 -11.42 11.89
CA GLY A 147 15.19 -10.66 10.63
C GLY A 147 13.82 -10.04 10.31
N THR A 148 12.76 -10.36 11.06
CA THR A 148 11.44 -9.69 10.88
C THR A 148 11.57 -8.17 11.10
N GLU A 149 12.41 -7.76 12.04
CA GLU A 149 12.72 -6.36 12.36
C GLU A 149 13.45 -5.61 11.25
N LEU A 150 13.96 -6.29 10.21
CA LEU A 150 14.70 -5.68 9.10
C LEU A 150 13.78 -5.15 7.99
N THR A 151 12.47 -5.24 8.14
CA THR A 151 11.50 -4.82 7.11
C THR A 151 11.68 -3.36 6.71
N TRP A 152 12.03 -2.47 7.64
CA TRP A 152 12.29 -1.06 7.36
C TRP A 152 13.42 -0.83 6.34
N MET A 153 14.40 -1.73 6.25
CA MET A 153 15.52 -1.60 5.30
C MET A 153 15.10 -1.84 3.84
N ARG A 154 14.03 -2.60 3.63
CA ARG A 154 13.60 -3.09 2.31
C ARG A 154 12.56 -2.19 1.65
N GLN A 155 11.72 -1.56 2.44
CA GLN A 155 10.51 -0.91 1.94
C GLN A 155 10.72 0.60 1.79
N PRO A 156 10.66 1.14 0.55
CA PRO A 156 10.92 2.55 0.30
C PRO A 156 9.94 3.50 0.99
N HIS A 157 8.73 3.05 1.31
CA HIS A 157 7.70 3.84 1.98
C HIS A 157 8.13 4.40 3.34
N TYR A 158 9.04 3.71 4.06
CA TYR A 158 9.60 4.23 5.31
C TYR A 158 10.47 5.46 5.15
N TYR A 159 10.91 5.74 3.91
CA TYR A 159 11.75 6.90 3.56
C TYR A 159 10.95 8.00 2.86
N MET A 160 9.65 7.78 2.65
CA MET A 160 8.70 8.77 2.13
C MET A 160 7.98 9.41 3.32
N GLY A 161 8.04 10.75 3.42
CA GLY A 161 7.48 11.46 4.58
C GLY A 161 5.99 11.20 4.75
N LEU A 162 5.62 10.55 5.85
CA LEU A 162 4.24 10.28 6.27
C LEU A 162 3.39 9.45 5.28
N TYR A 163 4.02 8.73 4.33
CA TYR A 163 3.28 7.97 3.31
C TYR A 163 2.28 6.98 3.93
N SER A 164 2.70 6.19 4.91
CA SER A 164 1.85 5.17 5.52
C SER A 164 0.63 5.72 6.28
N TYR A 165 0.69 6.99 6.71
CA TYR A 165 -0.47 7.66 7.33
C TYR A 165 -1.55 8.02 6.31
N LEU A 166 -1.17 8.20 5.05
CA LEU A 166 -2.07 8.66 4.00
C LEU A 166 -2.97 7.54 3.51
N SER A 167 -2.45 6.33 3.45
CA SER A 167 -3.22 5.15 3.05
C SER A 167 -4.34 4.77 4.04
N LEU A 168 -4.26 5.23 5.29
CA LEU A 168 -5.27 4.99 6.32
C LEU A 168 -6.52 5.87 6.20
N ILE A 169 -6.45 6.96 5.44
CA ILE A 169 -7.56 7.92 5.30
C ILE A 169 -8.61 7.42 4.29
N HIS A 170 -8.28 6.39 3.52
CA HIS A 170 -9.12 5.88 2.43
C HIS A 170 -10.04 4.70 2.84
N ILE A 171 -10.10 4.40 4.12
CA ILE A 171 -10.96 3.40 4.73
C ILE A 171 -12.01 4.11 5.60
#